data_e1f0be4971360c93f599cb898082a8d3
#
_entry.id   e1f0be4971360c93f599cb898082a8d3
#
_cell.length_a   1.000
_cell.length_b   1.000
_cell.length_c   1.000
_cell.angle_alpha   90.00
_cell.angle_beta   90.00
_cell.angle_gamma   90.00
#
_symmetry.space_group_name_H-M   'P 1'
#
loop_
_entity.id
_entity.type
_entity.pdbx_description
1 polymer ?
#
loop_
_entity_poly.entity_id
_entity_poly.type
_entity_poly.pdbx_seq_one_letter_code
_entity_poly.pdbx_strand_id
1 'polypeptide(L)'
;IMTKGGDLVNVIPNEAVIETLVRANNTKAILDASEKTDRAFLAGAVAVGAKVEIETMPGYLPTIPVDAPEELVEAAKLAAGDKYNVNVVDATSTPSGGSTDVGDVQHLQPVFTFNTGGAVGSGLHSVDFDVNDEELAYIVTAKIFALTAYRLLKGGAAAAKRLVDDYKPIFTKQEYIDFMESMISKKTGGAPVFEEE
;
A
#
# COMPACT_ATOMS: atom_id res chain seq x y z
N ILE A 1 -8.95 6.89 13.04
CA ILE A 1 -9.92 7.97 13.33
C ILE A 1 -11.08 7.44 14.17
N MET A 2 -11.66 8.31 15.01
CA MET A 2 -12.92 8.00 15.70
C MET A 2 -14.06 8.44 14.78
N THR A 3 -14.87 7.49 14.30
CA THR A 3 -16.00 7.77 13.40
C THR A 3 -17.32 7.94 14.15
N LYS A 4 -17.39 7.42 15.39
CA LYS A 4 -18.49 7.65 16.32
C LYS A 4 -17.93 7.75 17.74
N GLY A 5 -18.23 8.85 18.45
CA GLY A 5 -17.71 9.11 19.80
C GLY A 5 -18.80 9.43 20.83
N GLY A 6 -20.08 9.23 20.49
CA GLY A 6 -21.24 9.54 21.31
C GLY A 6 -22.09 10.67 20.71
N ASP A 7 -23.21 10.96 21.35
CA ASP A 7 -24.21 11.94 20.87
C ASP A 7 -24.17 13.28 21.63
N LEU A 8 -23.82 13.24 22.91
CA LEU A 8 -23.74 14.43 23.78
C LEU A 8 -22.49 14.37 24.68
N VAL A 9 -21.91 15.53 24.95
CA VAL A 9 -20.64 15.65 25.71
C VAL A 9 -20.73 15.20 27.17
N ASN A 10 -21.91 15.22 27.76
CA ASN A 10 -22.21 14.89 29.17
C ASN A 10 -22.91 13.53 29.35
N VAL A 11 -22.98 12.72 28.28
CA VAL A 11 -23.60 11.39 28.31
C VAL A 11 -22.54 10.35 27.95
N ILE A 12 -22.49 9.27 28.74
CA ILE A 12 -21.61 8.12 28.43
C ILE A 12 -22.10 7.48 27.13
N PRO A 13 -21.25 7.33 26.10
CA PRO A 13 -21.66 6.73 24.84
C PRO A 13 -22.05 5.26 25.01
N ASN A 14 -23.14 4.85 24.37
CA ASN A 14 -23.49 3.44 24.27
C ASN A 14 -22.55 2.68 23.33
N GLU A 15 -21.95 3.41 22.38
CA GLU A 15 -21.05 2.87 21.37
C GLU A 15 -20.05 3.95 20.95
N ALA A 16 -18.80 3.54 20.82
CA ALA A 16 -17.75 4.32 20.16
C ALA A 16 -17.12 3.48 19.05
N VAL A 17 -16.90 4.07 17.88
CA VAL A 17 -16.34 3.40 16.72
C VAL A 17 -15.02 4.05 16.33
N ILE A 18 -13.99 3.22 16.19
CA ILE A 18 -12.65 3.63 15.74
C ILE A 18 -12.30 2.84 14.49
N GLU A 19 -11.92 3.56 13.44
CA GLU A 19 -11.36 2.96 12.22
C GLU A 19 -9.86 3.20 12.20
N THR A 20 -9.11 2.15 11.86
CA THR A 20 -7.65 2.21 11.80
C THR A 20 -7.09 1.36 10.67
N LEU A 21 -5.88 1.68 10.22
CA LEU A 21 -5.13 0.90 9.25
C LEU A 21 -3.88 0.35 9.92
N VAL A 22 -3.63 -0.95 9.72
CA VAL A 22 -2.38 -1.60 10.11
C VAL A 22 -1.54 -1.80 8.86
N ARG A 23 -0.33 -1.27 8.86
CA ARG A 23 0.61 -1.35 7.74
C ARG A 23 1.98 -1.82 8.20
N ALA A 24 2.66 -2.57 7.35
CA ALA A 24 4.04 -2.98 7.55
C ALA A 24 4.71 -3.26 6.18
N ASN A 25 6.00 -3.54 6.17
CA ASN A 25 6.80 -3.72 4.97
C ASN A 25 6.76 -5.14 4.37
N ASN A 26 6.06 -6.08 5.00
CA ASN A 26 5.83 -7.42 4.49
C ASN A 26 4.59 -8.06 5.15
N THR A 27 4.07 -9.12 4.55
CA THR A 27 2.85 -9.81 4.99
C THR A 27 2.95 -10.36 6.42
N LYS A 28 4.09 -10.94 6.78
CA LYS A 28 4.30 -11.49 8.14
C LYS A 28 4.24 -10.39 9.20
N ALA A 29 4.86 -9.25 8.92
CA ALA A 29 4.85 -8.11 9.84
C ALA A 29 3.46 -7.47 9.95
N ILE A 30 2.66 -7.47 8.86
CA ILE A 30 1.26 -7.01 8.92
C ILE A 30 0.44 -7.90 9.86
N LEU A 31 0.53 -9.23 9.73
CA LEU A 31 -0.21 -10.16 10.56
C LEU A 31 0.16 -10.01 12.05
N ASP A 32 1.46 -9.91 12.36
CA ASP A 32 1.94 -9.69 13.72
C ASP A 32 1.46 -8.35 14.30
N ALA A 33 1.53 -7.28 13.51
CA ALA A 33 1.08 -5.96 13.93
C ALA A 33 -0.45 -5.92 14.12
N SER A 34 -1.21 -6.57 13.23
CA SER A 34 -2.68 -6.68 13.36
C SER A 34 -3.07 -7.38 14.64
N GLU A 35 -2.46 -8.52 14.95
CA GLU A 35 -2.70 -9.25 16.21
C GLU A 35 -2.39 -8.42 17.46
N LYS A 36 -1.30 -7.64 17.42
CA LYS A 36 -0.95 -6.73 18.53
C LYS A 36 -1.95 -5.58 18.65
N THR A 37 -2.45 -5.08 17.56
CA THR A 37 -3.48 -4.03 17.53
C THR A 37 -4.79 -4.54 18.14
N ASP A 38 -5.22 -5.75 17.78
CA ASP A 38 -6.41 -6.39 18.36
C ASP A 38 -6.28 -6.54 19.89
N ARG A 39 -5.11 -7.00 20.35
CA ARG A 39 -4.85 -7.12 21.79
C ARG A 39 -4.86 -5.76 22.50
N ALA A 40 -4.39 -4.70 21.85
CA ALA A 40 -4.41 -3.36 22.42
C ALA A 40 -5.85 -2.84 22.57
N PHE A 41 -6.71 -3.05 21.57
CA PHE A 41 -8.13 -2.70 21.65
C PHE A 41 -8.84 -3.52 22.73
N LEU A 42 -8.59 -4.82 22.80
CA LEU A 42 -9.13 -5.67 23.87
C LEU A 42 -8.70 -5.19 25.26
N ALA A 43 -7.43 -4.88 25.44
CA ALA A 43 -6.91 -4.38 26.71
C ALA A 43 -7.54 -3.04 27.11
N GLY A 44 -7.74 -2.13 26.16
CA GLY A 44 -8.43 -0.85 26.39
C GLY A 44 -9.89 -1.04 26.84
N ALA A 45 -10.62 -1.94 26.19
CA ALA A 45 -12.00 -2.26 26.57
C ALA A 45 -12.07 -2.86 27.98
N VAL A 46 -11.21 -3.85 28.27
CA VAL A 46 -11.13 -4.48 29.60
C VAL A 46 -10.80 -3.46 30.70
N ALA A 47 -9.88 -2.53 30.44
CA ALA A 47 -9.46 -1.53 31.41
C ALA A 47 -10.60 -0.62 31.91
N VAL A 48 -11.62 -0.40 31.09
CA VAL A 48 -12.78 0.46 31.43
C VAL A 48 -14.09 -0.32 31.61
N GLY A 49 -14.02 -1.66 31.65
CA GLY A 49 -15.18 -2.51 31.84
C GLY A 49 -16.13 -2.54 30.64
N ALA A 50 -15.64 -2.25 29.44
CA ALA A 50 -16.41 -2.25 28.20
C ALA A 50 -16.26 -3.57 27.42
N LYS A 51 -17.18 -3.78 26.49
CA LYS A 51 -17.04 -4.79 25.44
C LYS A 51 -16.40 -4.20 24.22
N VAL A 52 -15.70 -5.01 23.43
CA VAL A 52 -15.13 -4.64 22.13
C VAL A 52 -15.56 -5.65 21.08
N GLU A 53 -15.88 -5.15 19.93
CA GLU A 53 -16.02 -5.91 18.69
C GLU A 53 -14.96 -5.39 17.71
N ILE A 54 -14.19 -6.28 17.11
CA ILE A 54 -13.13 -5.94 16.17
C ILE A 54 -13.47 -6.64 14.86
N GLU A 55 -13.74 -5.86 13.84
CA GLU A 55 -13.88 -6.33 12.45
C GLU A 55 -12.60 -6.00 11.69
N THR A 56 -11.97 -7.03 11.14
CA THR A 56 -10.76 -6.88 10.34
C THR A 56 -11.08 -7.25 8.90
N MET A 57 -10.69 -6.37 7.99
CA MET A 57 -10.76 -6.58 6.55
C MET A 57 -9.37 -6.38 5.94
N PRO A 58 -9.01 -7.16 4.90
CA PRO A 58 -7.76 -6.94 4.19
C PRO A 58 -7.77 -5.56 3.52
N GLY A 59 -6.65 -4.86 3.63
CA GLY A 59 -6.33 -3.70 2.83
C GLY A 59 -5.36 -4.11 1.72
N TYR A 60 -4.62 -3.14 1.17
CA TYR A 60 -3.58 -3.42 0.19
C TYR A 60 -2.36 -4.08 0.82
N LEU A 61 -1.79 -5.06 0.14
CA LEU A 61 -0.52 -5.65 0.53
C LEU A 61 0.64 -4.64 0.36
N PRO A 62 1.74 -4.82 1.08
CA PRO A 62 2.90 -3.94 0.96
C PRO A 62 3.51 -4.05 -0.45
N THR A 63 4.00 -2.95 -0.96
CA THR A 63 4.75 -2.95 -2.22
C THR A 63 6.04 -3.76 -2.09
N ILE A 64 6.37 -4.50 -3.14
CA ILE A 64 7.62 -5.26 -3.23
C ILE A 64 8.64 -4.39 -3.97
N PRO A 65 9.80 -4.07 -3.35
CA PRO A 65 10.86 -3.36 -4.05
C PRO A 65 11.33 -4.17 -5.28
N VAL A 66 11.24 -3.57 -6.46
CA VAL A 66 11.70 -4.17 -7.72
C VAL A 66 12.51 -3.13 -8.48
N ASP A 67 13.72 -3.49 -8.88
CA ASP A 67 14.58 -2.59 -9.64
C ASP A 67 13.97 -2.26 -11.00
N ALA A 68 14.14 -1.02 -11.42
CA ALA A 68 13.65 -0.58 -12.71
C ALA A 68 14.38 -1.33 -13.86
N PRO A 69 13.66 -1.98 -14.77
CA PRO A 69 14.27 -2.65 -15.90
C PRO A 69 14.89 -1.64 -16.87
N GLU A 70 15.89 -2.08 -17.63
CA GLU A 70 16.58 -1.24 -18.60
C GLU A 70 15.62 -0.54 -19.57
N GLU A 71 14.56 -1.22 -19.99
CA GLU A 71 13.55 -0.69 -20.90
C GLU A 71 12.84 0.55 -20.33
N LEU A 72 12.58 0.58 -19.02
CA LEU A 72 12.01 1.74 -18.34
C LEU A 72 13.04 2.86 -18.19
N VAL A 73 14.25 2.52 -17.77
CA VAL A 73 15.36 3.50 -17.59
C VAL A 73 15.68 4.22 -18.89
N GLU A 74 15.81 3.48 -19.99
CA GLU A 74 16.08 4.05 -21.31
C GLU A 74 14.89 4.86 -21.85
N ALA A 75 13.65 4.43 -21.58
CA ALA A 75 12.47 5.20 -21.91
C ALA A 75 12.42 6.54 -21.15
N ALA A 76 12.75 6.51 -19.86
CA ALA A 76 12.80 7.69 -19.01
C ALA A 76 13.87 8.69 -19.49
N LYS A 77 15.09 8.23 -19.78
CA LYS A 77 16.16 9.08 -20.33
C LYS A 77 15.75 9.72 -21.66
N LEU A 78 15.15 8.95 -22.56
CA LEU A 78 14.71 9.48 -23.86
C LEU A 78 13.57 10.50 -23.70
N ALA A 79 12.63 10.27 -22.80
CA ALA A 79 11.53 11.19 -22.55
C ALA A 79 11.96 12.47 -21.86
N ALA A 80 12.93 12.37 -20.93
CA ALA A 80 13.49 13.50 -20.17
C ALA A 80 14.35 14.42 -21.06
N GLY A 81 15.04 13.85 -22.08
CA GLY A 81 15.99 14.58 -22.90
C GLY A 81 17.09 15.24 -22.08
N ASP A 82 17.57 16.39 -22.53
CA ASP A 82 18.59 17.18 -21.82
C ASP A 82 17.99 18.09 -20.73
N LYS A 83 16.66 18.16 -20.66
CA LYS A 83 15.96 19.09 -19.76
C LYS A 83 15.81 18.56 -18.34
N TYR A 84 15.61 17.26 -18.16
CA TYR A 84 15.32 16.67 -16.88
C TYR A 84 16.32 15.56 -16.53
N ASN A 85 16.70 15.48 -15.26
CA ASN A 85 17.57 14.42 -14.77
C ASN A 85 16.77 13.15 -14.48
N VAL A 86 17.34 12.00 -14.84
CA VAL A 86 16.84 10.68 -14.51
C VAL A 86 17.73 10.05 -13.44
N ASN A 87 17.15 9.83 -12.27
CA ASN A 87 17.83 9.13 -11.17
C ASN A 87 17.31 7.69 -11.11
N VAL A 88 18.22 6.73 -11.19
CA VAL A 88 17.94 5.33 -10.94
C VAL A 88 18.25 5.03 -9.49
N VAL A 89 17.25 4.69 -8.71
CA VAL A 89 17.38 4.39 -7.28
C VAL A 89 17.29 2.89 -7.10
N ASP A 90 18.17 2.34 -6.25
CA ASP A 90 18.05 0.96 -5.78
C ASP A 90 16.73 0.82 -5.00
N ALA A 91 15.84 -0.02 -5.49
CA ALA A 91 14.52 -0.20 -4.91
C ALA A 91 14.56 -0.70 -3.46
N THR A 92 15.62 -1.42 -3.10
CA THR A 92 15.81 -1.96 -1.74
C THR A 92 16.32 -0.92 -0.75
N SER A 93 16.88 0.20 -1.22
CA SER A 93 17.46 1.25 -0.38
C SER A 93 16.42 2.17 0.29
N THR A 94 15.17 2.12 -0.16
CA THR A 94 14.11 3.00 0.34
C THR A 94 12.92 2.17 0.80
N PRO A 95 12.86 1.76 2.09
CA PRO A 95 11.69 1.07 2.61
C PRO A 95 10.45 1.94 2.44
N SER A 96 9.47 1.44 1.70
CA SER A 96 8.18 2.12 1.55
C SER A 96 7.28 1.76 2.72
N GLY A 97 6.86 2.77 3.50
CA GLY A 97 5.77 2.62 4.48
C GLY A 97 4.38 2.80 3.85
N GLY A 98 4.32 3.08 2.55
CA GLY A 98 3.09 3.22 1.79
C GLY A 98 2.51 1.87 1.37
N SER A 99 1.21 1.83 1.15
CA SER A 99 0.51 0.71 0.53
C SER A 99 -0.41 1.24 -0.57
N THR A 100 -0.54 0.45 -1.62
CA THR A 100 -1.35 0.73 -2.79
C THR A 100 -1.72 -0.61 -3.42
N ASP A 101 -2.75 -0.66 -4.25
CA ASP A 101 -3.16 -1.83 -5.03
C ASP A 101 -2.04 -2.39 -5.93
N VAL A 102 -1.04 -1.58 -6.25
CA VAL A 102 0.19 -2.05 -6.90
C VAL A 102 0.87 -3.15 -6.08
N GLY A 103 0.87 -3.06 -4.75
CA GLY A 103 1.42 -4.08 -3.87
C GLY A 103 0.76 -5.45 -4.10
N ASP A 104 -0.56 -5.49 -4.22
CA ASP A 104 -1.31 -6.72 -4.48
C ASP A 104 -0.89 -7.34 -5.82
N VAL A 105 -0.79 -6.53 -6.87
CA VAL A 105 -0.38 -7.00 -8.20
C VAL A 105 1.07 -7.50 -8.18
N GLN A 106 1.97 -6.84 -7.42
CA GLN A 106 3.36 -7.26 -7.29
C GLN A 106 3.53 -8.62 -6.60
N HIS A 107 2.57 -9.06 -5.79
CA HIS A 107 2.60 -10.40 -5.21
C HIS A 107 2.32 -11.51 -6.23
N LEU A 108 1.77 -11.14 -7.41
CA LEU A 108 1.35 -12.07 -8.47
C LEU A 108 2.20 -11.98 -9.74
N GLN A 109 2.70 -10.77 -10.07
CA GLN A 109 3.43 -10.52 -11.32
C GLN A 109 4.35 -9.29 -11.18
N PRO A 110 5.35 -9.11 -12.07
CA PRO A 110 6.23 -7.95 -12.00
C PRO A 110 5.47 -6.65 -12.31
N VAL A 111 5.62 -5.67 -11.42
CA VAL A 111 5.16 -4.29 -11.66
C VAL A 111 6.29 -3.35 -11.30
N PHE A 112 6.67 -2.51 -12.24
CA PHE A 112 7.70 -1.51 -12.08
C PHE A 112 7.06 -0.14 -11.90
N THR A 113 7.55 0.62 -10.95
CA THR A 113 7.06 1.96 -10.65
C THR A 113 8.12 3.01 -10.92
N PHE A 114 7.69 4.20 -11.27
CA PHE A 114 8.55 5.36 -11.37
C PHE A 114 7.79 6.60 -10.88
N ASN A 115 8.54 7.59 -10.45
CA ASN A 115 8.00 8.87 -10.07
C ASN A 115 8.55 9.95 -10.98
N THR A 116 7.69 10.88 -11.39
CA THR A 116 8.11 12.10 -12.05
C THR A 116 7.88 13.26 -11.09
N GLY A 117 8.71 14.31 -11.18
CA GLY A 117 8.48 15.57 -10.51
C GLY A 117 7.33 16.35 -11.16
N GLY A 118 7.35 17.66 -11.01
CA GLY A 118 6.37 18.56 -11.60
C GLY A 118 5.19 18.87 -10.68
N ALA A 119 5.25 18.44 -9.43
CA ALA A 119 4.27 18.80 -8.40
C ALA A 119 4.95 19.45 -7.19
N VAL A 120 4.21 20.29 -6.49
CA VAL A 120 4.57 20.99 -5.26
C VAL A 120 3.47 20.81 -4.22
N GLY A 121 3.76 21.15 -2.97
CA GLY A 121 2.81 21.10 -1.85
C GLY A 121 3.41 20.41 -0.63
N SER A 122 2.65 20.41 0.46
CA SER A 122 3.07 19.82 1.73
C SER A 122 3.06 18.31 1.75
N GLY A 123 2.37 17.67 0.79
CA GLY A 123 2.28 16.22 0.63
C GLY A 123 1.21 15.81 -0.38
N LEU A 124 1.22 14.53 -0.77
CA LEU A 124 0.30 13.99 -1.79
C LEU A 124 -1.19 14.15 -1.46
N HIS A 125 -1.54 14.22 -0.17
CA HIS A 125 -2.93 14.35 0.30
C HIS A 125 -3.20 15.70 0.95
N SER A 126 -2.42 16.73 0.61
CA SER A 126 -2.59 18.09 1.14
C SER A 126 -3.45 18.95 0.20
N VAL A 127 -4.11 19.94 0.77
CA VAL A 127 -4.97 20.89 0.02
C VAL A 127 -4.16 21.84 -0.86
N ASP A 128 -2.87 21.98 -0.61
CA ASP A 128 -1.91 22.79 -1.36
C ASP A 128 -1.11 22.00 -2.40
N PHE A 129 -1.48 20.72 -2.63
CA PHE A 129 -0.88 19.92 -3.71
C PHE A 129 -1.28 20.49 -5.06
N ASP A 130 -0.28 20.87 -5.86
CA ASP A 130 -0.50 21.50 -7.17
C ASP A 130 0.57 21.07 -8.17
N VAL A 131 0.31 21.24 -9.45
CA VAL A 131 1.25 20.98 -10.54
C VAL A 131 1.97 22.27 -10.91
N ASN A 132 3.29 22.29 -10.80
CA ASN A 132 4.15 23.44 -11.11
C ASN A 132 4.98 23.28 -12.41
N ASP A 133 5.09 22.07 -12.94
CA ASP A 133 5.71 21.79 -14.24
C ASP A 133 4.82 20.80 -15.03
N GLU A 134 3.91 21.34 -15.82
CA GLU A 134 2.94 20.56 -16.62
C GLU A 134 3.62 19.68 -17.67
N GLU A 135 4.75 20.14 -18.25
CA GLU A 135 5.49 19.34 -19.22
C GLU A 135 6.06 18.07 -18.56
N LEU A 136 6.66 18.21 -17.39
CA LEU A 136 7.19 17.07 -16.65
C LEU A 136 6.07 16.15 -16.15
N ALA A 137 5.05 16.73 -15.52
CA ALA A 137 3.97 15.99 -14.93
C ALA A 137 3.12 15.21 -15.94
N TYR A 138 2.80 15.80 -17.09
CA TYR A 138 1.87 15.21 -18.04
C TYR A 138 2.57 14.65 -19.29
N ILE A 139 3.40 15.46 -19.96
CA ILE A 139 3.96 15.07 -21.25
C ILE A 139 5.10 14.08 -21.09
N VAL A 140 6.06 14.36 -20.23
CA VAL A 140 7.21 13.46 -20.00
C VAL A 140 6.72 12.15 -19.40
N THR A 141 5.82 12.20 -18.42
CA THR A 141 5.20 11.00 -17.82
C THR A 141 4.52 10.12 -18.88
N ALA A 142 3.68 10.71 -19.73
CA ALA A 142 3.02 9.97 -20.81
C ALA A 142 4.01 9.37 -21.83
N LYS A 143 5.09 10.10 -22.16
CA LYS A 143 6.15 9.58 -23.02
C LYS A 143 6.88 8.39 -22.39
N ILE A 144 7.16 8.43 -21.09
CA ILE A 144 7.79 7.32 -20.38
C ILE A 144 6.94 6.06 -20.50
N PHE A 145 5.64 6.15 -20.23
CA PHE A 145 4.72 5.00 -20.37
C PHE A 145 4.71 4.46 -21.80
N ALA A 146 4.52 5.33 -22.80
CA ALA A 146 4.44 4.91 -24.19
C ALA A 146 5.74 4.26 -24.69
N LEU A 147 6.90 4.86 -24.36
CA LEU A 147 8.20 4.36 -24.77
C LEU A 147 8.56 3.05 -24.05
N THR A 148 8.22 2.93 -22.77
CA THR A 148 8.41 1.69 -22.02
C THR A 148 7.58 0.57 -22.62
N ALA A 149 6.29 0.80 -22.86
CA ALA A 149 5.40 -0.17 -23.51
C ALA A 149 5.92 -0.59 -24.90
N TYR A 150 6.36 0.38 -25.71
CA TYR A 150 6.95 0.07 -27.00
C TYR A 150 8.21 -0.80 -26.88
N ARG A 151 9.13 -0.47 -25.94
CA ARG A 151 10.38 -1.22 -25.73
C ARG A 151 10.10 -2.65 -25.25
N LEU A 152 9.13 -2.83 -24.37
CA LEU A 152 8.74 -4.14 -23.86
C LEU A 152 8.08 -5.02 -24.93
N LEU A 153 7.27 -4.41 -25.82
CA LEU A 153 6.45 -5.17 -26.78
C LEU A 153 7.10 -5.37 -28.16
N LYS A 154 8.06 -4.52 -28.55
CA LYS A 154 8.76 -4.68 -29.82
C LYS A 154 9.48 -6.03 -29.91
N GLY A 155 9.75 -6.50 -31.14
CA GLY A 155 10.50 -7.74 -31.35
C GLY A 155 9.81 -8.98 -30.76
N GLY A 156 8.48 -9.05 -30.84
CA GLY A 156 7.71 -10.19 -30.34
C GLY A 156 7.62 -10.25 -28.81
N ALA A 157 7.75 -9.11 -28.14
CA ALA A 157 7.68 -8.94 -26.69
C ALA A 157 8.76 -9.71 -25.91
N ALA A 158 9.93 -9.89 -26.50
CA ALA A 158 11.01 -10.67 -25.85
C ALA A 158 11.42 -10.08 -24.48
N ALA A 159 11.50 -8.76 -24.37
CA ALA A 159 11.83 -8.10 -23.10
C ALA A 159 10.73 -8.32 -22.04
N ALA A 160 9.46 -8.15 -22.39
CA ALA A 160 8.36 -8.39 -21.47
C ALA A 160 8.32 -9.86 -21.01
N LYS A 161 8.49 -10.80 -21.91
CA LYS A 161 8.55 -12.24 -21.58
C LYS A 161 9.68 -12.54 -20.60
N ARG A 162 10.89 -12.03 -20.86
CA ARG A 162 12.03 -12.18 -19.94
C ARG A 162 11.69 -11.68 -18.54
N LEU A 163 11.14 -10.48 -18.42
CA LEU A 163 10.80 -9.89 -17.12
C LEU A 163 9.75 -10.71 -16.36
N VAL A 164 8.77 -11.28 -17.07
CA VAL A 164 7.77 -12.16 -16.47
C VAL A 164 8.37 -13.49 -16.05
N ASP A 165 9.23 -14.11 -16.91
CA ASP A 165 9.86 -15.39 -16.64
C ASP A 165 10.87 -15.33 -15.48
N ASP A 166 11.58 -14.21 -15.34
CA ASP A 166 12.56 -13.98 -14.27
C ASP A 166 11.89 -13.62 -12.93
N TYR A 167 10.66 -13.11 -12.95
CA TYR A 167 9.95 -12.73 -11.74
C TYR A 167 9.54 -13.96 -10.91
N LYS A 168 9.67 -13.83 -9.60
CA LYS A 168 9.24 -14.85 -8.65
C LYS A 168 8.06 -14.34 -7.84
N PRO A 169 6.82 -14.61 -8.25
CA PRO A 169 5.65 -14.22 -7.50
C PRO A 169 5.66 -14.87 -6.11
N ILE A 170 5.14 -14.15 -5.12
CA ILE A 170 4.99 -14.66 -3.75
C ILE A 170 3.82 -15.63 -3.67
N PHE A 171 2.77 -15.37 -4.44
CA PHE A 171 1.55 -16.16 -4.50
C PHE A 171 1.21 -16.57 -5.92
N THR A 172 0.61 -17.73 -6.06
CA THR A 172 -0.29 -18.02 -7.17
C THR A 172 -1.59 -17.22 -6.99
N LYS A 173 -2.39 -17.09 -8.04
CA LYS A 173 -3.70 -16.42 -7.95
C LYS A 173 -4.59 -16.99 -6.84
N GLN A 174 -4.63 -18.33 -6.70
CA GLN A 174 -5.47 -18.96 -5.69
C GLN A 174 -4.95 -18.72 -4.28
N GLU A 175 -3.64 -18.88 -4.07
CA GLU A 175 -3.01 -18.59 -2.77
C GLU A 175 -3.21 -17.14 -2.34
N TYR A 176 -3.18 -16.18 -3.27
CA TYR A 176 -3.47 -14.79 -2.99
C TYR A 176 -4.93 -14.59 -2.51
N ILE A 177 -5.89 -15.18 -3.21
CA ILE A 177 -7.31 -15.11 -2.83
C ILE A 177 -7.51 -15.72 -1.44
N ASP A 178 -7.00 -16.93 -1.22
CA ASP A 178 -7.12 -17.65 0.05
C ASP A 178 -6.47 -16.86 1.20
N PHE A 179 -5.31 -16.23 0.93
CA PHE A 179 -4.62 -15.38 1.90
C PHE A 179 -5.44 -14.14 2.27
N MET A 180 -5.98 -13.43 1.27
CA MET A 180 -6.80 -12.24 1.50
C MET A 180 -8.08 -12.59 2.26
N GLU A 181 -8.76 -13.66 1.89
CA GLU A 181 -9.95 -14.14 2.60
C GLU A 181 -9.66 -14.56 4.04
N SER A 182 -8.49 -15.15 4.29
CA SER A 182 -8.08 -15.56 5.63
C SER A 182 -7.91 -14.41 6.63
N MET A 183 -7.71 -13.18 6.13
CA MET A 183 -7.58 -11.99 6.96
C MET A 183 -8.93 -11.41 7.40
N ILE A 184 -10.03 -11.81 6.77
CA ILE A 184 -11.37 -11.35 7.15
C ILE A 184 -11.74 -12.01 8.46
N SER A 185 -11.96 -11.21 9.49
CA SER A 185 -12.32 -11.75 10.80
C SER A 185 -13.20 -10.80 11.60
N LYS A 186 -14.00 -11.39 12.49
CA LYS A 186 -14.77 -10.69 13.49
C LYS A 186 -14.48 -11.30 14.84
N LYS A 187 -14.03 -10.50 15.79
CA LYS A 187 -13.67 -10.91 17.15
C LYS A 187 -14.45 -10.09 18.15
N THR A 188 -14.86 -10.71 19.24
CA THR A 188 -15.54 -10.03 20.34
C THR A 188 -14.82 -10.36 21.65
N GLY A 189 -14.76 -9.38 22.56
CA GLY A 189 -14.12 -9.57 23.86
C GLY A 189 -14.44 -8.42 24.82
N GLY A 190 -13.77 -8.37 25.95
CA GLY A 190 -13.92 -7.33 26.97
C GLY A 190 -14.42 -7.85 28.31
N ALA A 191 -15.00 -6.95 29.09
CA ALA A 191 -15.53 -7.29 30.42
C ALA A 191 -16.75 -8.25 30.39
N PRO A 192 -16.96 -9.06 31.48
CA PRO A 192 -16.19 -9.09 32.70
C PRO A 192 -14.88 -9.86 32.59
N VAL A 193 -13.86 -9.41 33.31
CA VAL A 193 -12.56 -10.11 33.42
C VAL A 193 -12.54 -11.12 34.55
N PHE A 194 -13.40 -10.91 35.55
CA PHE A 194 -13.53 -11.77 36.73
C PHE A 194 -14.93 -12.37 36.73
N GLU A 195 -15.03 -13.70 36.89
CA GLU A 195 -16.25 -14.37 37.27
C GLU A 195 -16.37 -14.30 38.79
N GLU A 196 -17.45 -13.74 39.29
CA GLU A 196 -17.78 -13.83 40.74
C GLU A 196 -18.24 -15.27 41.02
N GLU A 197 -17.60 -15.97 41.97
CA GLU A 197 -18.02 -17.29 42.46
C GLU A 197 -19.32 -17.19 43.28
#